data_1e7917cc535b2f676406041188d3339b
#
_entry.id   1e7917cc535b2f676406041188d3339b
#
_cell.length_a   1.000
_cell.length_b   1.000
_cell.length_c   1.000
_cell.angle_alpha   90.00
_cell.angle_beta   90.00
_cell.angle_gamma   90.00
#
_symmetry.space_group_name_H-M   'P 1'
#
loop_
_entity.id
_entity.type
_entity.pdbx_description
1 polymer ?
#
loop_
_entity_poly.entity_id
_entity_poly.type
_entity_poly.pdbx_seq_one_letter_code
_entity_poly.pdbx_strand_id
1 'polypeptide(L)'
;MTDRIETDRLILRPIEAPDAENYIALMSEPEIARFLTPDGKPQNRNDAWRSFSMMLGHRQLRGFCFFTVTEKETGDFVGRVGPWMPEGWPSLECGWGISRAHWGKGYAPEAAIAAIRWTFARFPDLDRIISLIDPDNANSQAVARKIGEANSGETFKLWTLTLDIWAADRRDWLSRFG
;
A
#
# COMPACT_ATOMS: atom_id res chain seq x y z
N MET A 1 0.44 -3.55 -20.89
CA MET A 1 0.44 -4.36 -19.65
C MET A 1 -0.91 -4.14 -18.99
N THR A 2 -1.66 -5.19 -18.67
CA THR A 2 -2.93 -5.06 -17.98
C THR A 2 -2.65 -4.65 -16.54
N ASP A 3 -3.35 -3.61 -16.04
CA ASP A 3 -3.22 -3.17 -14.65
C ASP A 3 -3.94 -4.10 -13.65
N ARG A 4 -4.40 -5.26 -14.09
CA ARG A 4 -5.01 -6.29 -13.24
C ARG A 4 -3.99 -7.40 -12.97
N ILE A 5 -3.76 -7.68 -11.69
CA ILE A 5 -2.84 -8.71 -11.22
C ILE A 5 -3.64 -9.77 -10.47
N GLU A 6 -3.30 -11.02 -10.69
CA GLU A 6 -3.87 -12.14 -9.94
C GLU A 6 -2.78 -12.88 -9.19
N THR A 7 -3.05 -13.20 -7.93
CA THR A 7 -2.24 -14.07 -7.09
C THR A 7 -2.97 -15.40 -6.87
N ASP A 8 -2.52 -16.22 -5.96
CA ASP A 8 -3.24 -17.46 -5.63
C ASP A 8 -4.64 -17.19 -5.08
N ARG A 9 -4.77 -16.17 -4.20
CA ARG A 9 -6.01 -15.89 -3.46
C ARG A 9 -6.64 -14.54 -3.75
N LEU A 10 -5.91 -13.63 -4.40
CA LEU A 10 -6.29 -12.22 -4.51
C LEU A 10 -6.35 -11.74 -5.95
N ILE A 11 -7.18 -10.74 -6.18
CA ILE A 11 -7.20 -9.91 -7.38
C ILE A 11 -6.82 -8.49 -6.97
N LEU A 12 -5.79 -7.95 -7.60
CA LEU A 12 -5.40 -6.55 -7.50
C LEU A 12 -5.82 -5.86 -8.80
N ARG A 13 -6.65 -4.86 -8.70
CA ARG A 13 -7.10 -4.07 -9.86
C ARG A 13 -6.96 -2.57 -9.59
N PRO A 14 -6.92 -1.74 -10.63
CA PRO A 14 -6.94 -0.31 -10.45
C PRO A 14 -8.10 0.12 -9.56
N ILE A 15 -7.81 1.14 -8.72
CA ILE A 15 -8.84 1.81 -7.93
C ILE A 15 -9.81 2.54 -8.86
N GLU A 16 -11.11 2.41 -8.61
CA GLU A 16 -12.20 2.97 -9.41
C GLU A 16 -13.25 3.64 -8.53
N ALA A 17 -14.07 4.51 -9.10
CA ALA A 17 -15.09 5.26 -8.36
C ALA A 17 -16.04 4.39 -7.50
N PRO A 18 -16.47 3.18 -7.92
CA PRO A 18 -17.29 2.31 -7.08
C PRO A 18 -16.61 1.81 -5.79
N ASP A 19 -15.28 1.94 -5.67
CA ASP A 19 -14.55 1.51 -4.47
C ASP A 19 -14.69 2.49 -3.29
N ALA A 20 -15.30 3.66 -3.53
CA ALA A 20 -15.36 4.74 -2.54
C ALA A 20 -15.93 4.28 -1.18
N GLU A 21 -17.03 3.52 -1.18
CA GLU A 21 -17.65 3.08 0.07
C GLU A 21 -16.77 2.10 0.86
N ASN A 22 -16.11 1.18 0.17
CA ASN A 22 -15.16 0.25 0.78
C ASN A 22 -13.96 0.98 1.38
N TYR A 23 -13.44 1.99 0.66
CA TYR A 23 -12.34 2.79 1.17
C TYR A 23 -12.74 3.65 2.37
N ILE A 24 -13.93 4.27 2.32
CA ILE A 24 -14.47 5.05 3.44
C ILE A 24 -14.61 4.16 4.67
N ALA A 25 -15.16 2.95 4.52
CA ALA A 25 -15.26 1.99 5.61
C ALA A 25 -13.87 1.63 6.17
N LEU A 26 -12.89 1.33 5.32
CA LEU A 26 -11.52 1.01 5.72
C LEU A 26 -10.90 2.14 6.56
N MET A 27 -11.01 3.40 6.11
CA MET A 27 -10.41 4.54 6.80
C MET A 27 -11.17 4.97 8.07
N SER A 28 -12.35 4.41 8.29
CA SER A 28 -13.14 4.60 9.51
C SER A 28 -12.83 3.53 10.59
N GLU A 29 -12.03 2.51 10.27
CA GLU A 29 -11.58 1.52 11.24
C GLU A 29 -10.47 2.11 12.14
N PRO A 30 -10.64 2.13 13.50
CA PRO A 30 -9.65 2.74 14.40
C PRO A 30 -8.26 2.15 14.29
N GLU A 31 -8.16 0.84 14.15
CA GLU A 31 -6.89 0.12 14.07
C GLU A 31 -6.14 0.40 12.77
N ILE A 32 -6.87 0.68 11.69
CA ILE A 32 -6.32 1.08 10.40
C ILE A 32 -5.89 2.55 10.45
N ALA A 33 -6.79 3.40 10.91
CA ALA A 33 -6.56 4.85 10.99
C ALA A 33 -5.33 5.21 11.83
N ARG A 34 -5.10 4.47 12.92
CA ARG A 34 -3.98 4.70 13.85
C ARG A 34 -2.64 4.95 13.14
N PHE A 35 -2.38 4.29 12.02
CA PHE A 35 -1.12 4.36 11.30
C PHE A 35 -1.24 4.93 9.88
N LEU A 36 -2.46 5.19 9.40
CA LEU A 36 -2.70 5.70 8.04
C LEU A 36 -3.21 7.14 8.00
N THR A 37 -3.51 7.74 9.15
CA THR A 37 -3.99 9.13 9.23
C THR A 37 -3.01 10.00 10.01
N PRO A 38 -2.96 11.31 9.74
CA PRO A 38 -2.01 12.23 10.37
C PRO A 38 -2.10 12.31 11.90
N ASP A 39 -3.30 12.13 12.43
CA ASP A 39 -3.60 12.23 13.87
C ASP A 39 -3.92 10.87 14.53
N GLY A 40 -3.76 9.78 13.79
CA GLY A 40 -4.02 8.42 14.25
C GLY A 40 -5.50 8.12 14.53
N LYS A 41 -6.42 8.95 14.04
CA LYS A 41 -7.86 8.81 14.29
C LYS A 41 -8.63 8.36 13.05
N PRO A 42 -9.74 7.64 13.24
CA PRO A 42 -10.66 7.32 12.16
C PRO A 42 -11.08 8.56 11.38
N GLN A 43 -11.02 8.47 10.07
CA GLN A 43 -11.54 9.54 9.23
C GLN A 43 -13.08 9.53 9.26
N ASN A 44 -13.67 10.72 9.35
CA ASN A 44 -15.09 10.85 9.04
C ASN A 44 -15.32 10.65 7.52
N ARG A 45 -16.56 10.44 7.14
CA ARG A 45 -16.93 10.18 5.73
C ARG A 45 -16.39 11.23 4.76
N ASN A 46 -16.47 12.52 5.13
CA ASN A 46 -16.05 13.60 4.23
C ASN A 46 -14.53 13.58 3.99
N ASP A 47 -13.73 13.34 5.02
CA ASP A 47 -12.28 13.29 4.91
C ASP A 47 -11.82 12.02 4.21
N ALA A 48 -12.43 10.88 4.48
CA ALA A 48 -12.18 9.63 3.76
C ALA A 48 -12.53 9.75 2.26
N TRP A 49 -13.64 10.41 1.93
CA TRP A 49 -14.00 10.69 0.55
C TRP A 49 -12.99 11.58 -0.16
N ARG A 50 -12.48 12.63 0.51
CA ARG A 50 -11.43 13.51 -0.04
C ARG A 50 -10.13 12.76 -0.28
N SER A 51 -9.69 11.92 0.66
CA SER A 51 -8.48 11.13 0.49
C SER A 51 -8.63 10.07 -0.60
N PHE A 52 -9.82 9.49 -0.77
CA PHE A 52 -10.14 8.62 -1.89
C PHE A 52 -10.07 9.36 -3.24
N SER A 53 -10.66 10.55 -3.31
CA SER A 53 -10.63 11.40 -4.52
C SER A 53 -9.20 11.80 -4.90
N MET A 54 -8.35 12.06 -3.90
CA MET A 54 -6.91 12.32 -4.11
C MET A 54 -6.22 11.11 -4.77
N MET A 55 -6.55 9.88 -4.36
CA MET A 55 -5.96 8.68 -4.97
C MET A 55 -6.41 8.50 -6.43
N LEU A 56 -7.67 8.76 -6.76
CA LEU A 56 -8.14 8.77 -8.15
C LEU A 56 -7.40 9.83 -8.98
N GLY A 57 -7.24 11.03 -8.42
CA GLY A 57 -6.47 12.12 -9.04
C GLY A 57 -5.00 11.75 -9.23
N HIS A 58 -4.37 11.16 -8.23
CA HIS A 58 -2.98 10.67 -8.32
C HIS A 58 -2.83 9.66 -9.46
N ARG A 59 -3.75 8.69 -9.57
CA ARG A 59 -3.73 7.74 -10.67
C ARG A 59 -3.82 8.43 -12.04
N GLN A 60 -4.67 9.45 -12.16
CA GLN A 60 -4.80 10.21 -13.40
C GLN A 60 -3.53 11.02 -13.74
N LEU A 61 -2.87 11.59 -12.74
CA LEU A 61 -1.69 12.45 -12.92
C LEU A 61 -0.41 11.65 -13.13
N ARG A 62 -0.24 10.54 -12.40
CA ARG A 62 1.00 9.74 -12.35
C ARG A 62 0.92 8.44 -13.16
N GLY A 63 -0.26 8.01 -13.57
CA GLY A 63 -0.48 6.76 -14.29
C GLY A 63 -0.44 5.50 -13.42
N PHE A 64 -0.39 5.63 -12.09
CA PHE A 64 -0.44 4.54 -11.11
C PHE A 64 -1.01 5.02 -9.78
N CYS A 65 -1.44 4.06 -8.96
CA CYS A 65 -1.89 4.27 -7.58
C CYS A 65 -1.95 2.92 -6.88
N PHE A 66 -2.35 2.91 -5.62
CA PHE A 66 -2.77 1.68 -4.95
C PHE A 66 -3.77 0.90 -5.79
N PHE A 67 -3.65 -0.40 -5.75
CA PHE A 67 -4.68 -1.31 -6.26
C PHE A 67 -5.77 -1.51 -5.20
N THR A 68 -7.01 -1.64 -5.64
CA THR A 68 -8.06 -2.28 -4.88
C THR A 68 -7.80 -3.77 -4.86
N VAL A 69 -7.78 -4.37 -3.67
CA VAL A 69 -7.54 -5.79 -3.47
C VAL A 69 -8.84 -6.48 -3.07
N THR A 70 -9.20 -7.55 -3.78
CA THR A 70 -10.37 -8.39 -3.46
C THR A 70 -9.96 -9.84 -3.34
N GLU A 71 -10.67 -10.60 -2.51
CA GLU A 71 -10.53 -12.05 -2.40
C GLU A 71 -11.14 -12.73 -3.62
N LYS A 72 -10.45 -13.68 -4.23
CA LYS A 72 -10.93 -14.34 -5.46
C LYS A 72 -12.19 -15.15 -5.27
N GLU A 73 -12.29 -15.84 -4.15
CA GLU A 73 -13.36 -16.78 -3.86
C GLU A 73 -14.69 -16.07 -3.60
N THR A 74 -14.65 -14.99 -2.85
CA THR A 74 -15.87 -14.30 -2.37
C THR A 74 -16.15 -13.00 -3.13
N GLY A 75 -15.12 -12.37 -3.71
CA GLY A 75 -15.18 -11.03 -4.26
C GLY A 75 -15.11 -9.92 -3.20
N ASP A 76 -14.95 -10.29 -1.93
CA ASP A 76 -14.93 -9.33 -0.83
C ASP A 76 -13.74 -8.36 -0.94
N PHE A 77 -13.98 -7.12 -0.56
CA PHE A 77 -12.94 -6.11 -0.46
C PHE A 77 -11.99 -6.43 0.70
N VAL A 78 -10.74 -6.64 0.37
CA VAL A 78 -9.66 -6.95 1.33
C VAL A 78 -8.96 -5.68 1.80
N GLY A 79 -8.77 -4.71 0.90
CA GLY A 79 -8.05 -3.49 1.22
C GLY A 79 -7.45 -2.80 0.00
N ARG A 80 -6.44 -1.98 0.25
CA ARG A 80 -5.62 -1.35 -0.79
C ARG A 80 -4.15 -1.69 -0.61
N VAL A 81 -3.45 -1.99 -1.70
CA VAL A 81 -2.00 -2.30 -1.68
C VAL A 81 -1.38 -1.81 -2.98
N GLY A 82 -0.16 -1.29 -2.93
CA GLY A 82 0.57 -1.02 -4.17
C GLY A 82 1.36 0.29 -4.20
N PRO A 83 1.75 0.74 -5.41
CA PRO A 83 2.63 1.86 -5.58
C PRO A 83 1.98 3.20 -5.21
N TRP A 84 2.76 4.02 -4.51
CA TRP A 84 2.34 5.34 -4.09
C TRP A 84 3.52 6.32 -4.12
N MET A 85 3.35 7.48 -4.72
CA MET A 85 4.36 8.53 -4.75
C MET A 85 3.71 9.90 -5.03
N PRO A 86 3.02 10.50 -4.06
CA PRO A 86 2.53 11.86 -4.22
C PRO A 86 3.69 12.87 -4.23
N GLU A 87 3.39 14.11 -4.52
CA GLU A 87 4.39 15.17 -4.50
C GLU A 87 5.04 15.29 -3.12
N GLY A 88 6.37 15.42 -3.08
CA GLY A 88 7.15 15.49 -1.85
C GLY A 88 7.49 14.14 -1.21
N TRP A 89 7.08 13.00 -1.78
CA TRP A 89 7.49 11.69 -1.28
C TRP A 89 8.97 11.40 -1.54
N PRO A 90 9.67 10.69 -0.65
CA PRO A 90 11.12 10.47 -0.78
C PRO A 90 11.49 9.52 -1.92
N SER A 91 10.63 8.58 -2.25
CA SER A 91 10.77 7.60 -3.34
C SER A 91 9.44 6.92 -3.61
N LEU A 92 9.39 6.04 -4.62
CA LEU A 92 8.22 5.22 -4.89
C LEU A 92 8.03 4.20 -3.78
N GLU A 93 6.90 4.29 -3.10
CA GLU A 93 6.51 3.45 -1.97
C GLU A 93 5.64 2.29 -2.44
N CYS A 94 5.77 1.12 -1.80
CA CYS A 94 4.73 0.11 -1.75
C CYS A 94 4.03 0.20 -0.39
N GLY A 95 2.82 0.75 -0.39
CA GLY A 95 2.01 0.85 0.82
C GLY A 95 0.89 -0.19 0.87
N TRP A 96 0.37 -0.45 2.06
CA TRP A 96 -0.76 -1.36 2.28
C TRP A 96 -1.69 -0.86 3.38
N GLY A 97 -2.97 -1.18 3.22
CA GLY A 97 -4.01 -1.05 4.22
C GLY A 97 -5.01 -2.18 4.01
N ILE A 98 -5.03 -3.13 4.94
CA ILE A 98 -5.89 -4.32 4.89
C ILE A 98 -6.98 -4.19 5.95
N SER A 99 -8.24 -4.38 5.58
CA SER A 99 -9.36 -4.35 6.50
C SER A 99 -9.17 -5.38 7.61
N ARG A 100 -9.60 -5.05 8.81
CA ARG A 100 -9.38 -5.88 10.00
C ARG A 100 -9.93 -7.30 9.86
N ALA A 101 -11.04 -7.46 9.17
CA ALA A 101 -11.65 -8.77 8.91
C ALA A 101 -10.72 -9.74 8.15
N HIS A 102 -9.68 -9.21 7.48
CA HIS A 102 -8.74 -9.98 6.68
C HIS A 102 -7.33 -10.06 7.28
N TRP A 103 -7.14 -9.58 8.52
CA TRP A 103 -5.86 -9.70 9.20
C TRP A 103 -5.52 -11.16 9.54
N GLY A 104 -4.23 -11.45 9.67
CA GLY A 104 -3.73 -12.79 10.00
C GLY A 104 -3.77 -13.80 8.86
N LYS A 105 -4.46 -13.50 7.75
CA LYS A 105 -4.58 -14.39 6.59
C LYS A 105 -3.36 -14.36 5.65
N GLY A 106 -2.40 -13.45 5.86
CA GLY A 106 -1.23 -13.29 4.98
C GLY A 106 -1.49 -12.52 3.68
N TYR A 107 -2.60 -11.83 3.56
CA TYR A 107 -2.98 -11.10 2.35
C TYR A 107 -2.11 -9.87 2.07
N ALA A 108 -1.67 -9.14 3.12
CA ALA A 108 -0.79 -8.00 2.94
C ALA A 108 0.52 -8.37 2.22
N PRO A 109 1.32 -9.35 2.69
CA PRO A 109 2.55 -9.73 1.99
C PRO A 109 2.29 -10.34 0.61
N GLU A 110 1.23 -11.12 0.41
CA GLU A 110 0.88 -11.69 -0.90
C GLU A 110 0.60 -10.59 -1.93
N ALA A 111 -0.26 -9.63 -1.58
CA ALA A 111 -0.60 -8.52 -2.44
C ALA A 111 0.60 -7.59 -2.68
N ALA A 112 1.40 -7.30 -1.64
CA ALA A 112 2.56 -6.41 -1.76
C ALA A 112 3.65 -7.01 -2.66
N ILE A 113 3.95 -8.30 -2.56
CA ILE A 113 4.91 -8.97 -3.46
C ILE A 113 4.44 -8.84 -4.93
N ALA A 114 3.17 -9.09 -5.19
CA ALA A 114 2.60 -8.96 -6.54
C ALA A 114 2.65 -7.52 -7.05
N ALA A 115 2.32 -6.54 -6.19
CA ALA A 115 2.38 -5.13 -6.52
C ALA A 115 3.80 -4.64 -6.76
N ILE A 116 4.80 -5.07 -5.96
CA ILE A 116 6.21 -4.71 -6.13
C ILE A 116 6.74 -5.29 -7.45
N ARG A 117 6.40 -6.54 -7.78
CA ARG A 117 6.78 -7.15 -9.06
C ARG A 117 6.23 -6.34 -10.23
N TRP A 118 4.97 -5.97 -10.19
CA TRP A 118 4.34 -5.09 -11.18
C TRP A 118 5.05 -3.72 -11.25
N THR A 119 5.37 -3.15 -10.09
CA THR A 119 6.05 -1.84 -9.99
C THR A 119 7.43 -1.88 -10.65
N PHE A 120 8.24 -2.87 -10.34
CA PHE A 120 9.56 -3.01 -10.96
C PHE A 120 9.48 -3.31 -12.48
N ALA A 121 8.47 -4.03 -12.94
CA ALA A 121 8.25 -4.24 -14.35
C ALA A 121 7.81 -2.96 -15.08
N ARG A 122 7.01 -2.11 -14.41
CA ARG A 122 6.48 -0.85 -14.96
C ARG A 122 7.52 0.27 -14.96
N PHE A 123 8.44 0.27 -13.99
CA PHE A 123 9.48 1.28 -13.79
C PHE A 123 10.86 0.59 -13.81
N PRO A 124 11.42 0.33 -15.02
CA PRO A 124 12.67 -0.42 -15.13
C PRO A 124 13.88 0.30 -14.53
N ASP A 125 13.86 1.63 -14.45
CA ASP A 125 14.94 2.45 -13.89
C ASP A 125 14.81 2.67 -12.37
N LEU A 126 13.80 2.09 -11.73
CA LEU A 126 13.64 2.16 -10.29
C LEU A 126 14.63 1.20 -9.60
N ASP A 127 15.63 1.72 -8.90
CA ASP A 127 16.67 0.94 -8.26
C ASP A 127 16.22 0.31 -6.93
N ARG A 128 15.32 0.97 -6.21
CA ARG A 128 14.77 0.48 -4.94
C ARG A 128 13.30 0.83 -4.78
N ILE A 129 12.58 0.03 -4.02
CA ILE A 129 11.24 0.35 -3.51
C ILE A 129 11.32 0.57 -2.02
N ILE A 130 10.45 1.43 -1.49
CA ILE A 130 10.40 1.72 -0.05
C ILE A 130 9.01 1.47 0.52
N SER A 131 8.94 1.39 1.85
CA SER A 131 7.71 1.52 2.64
C SER A 131 7.96 2.48 3.81
N LEU A 132 7.04 3.41 4.03
CA LEU A 132 7.08 4.34 5.17
C LEU A 132 6.29 3.73 6.32
N ILE A 133 6.98 3.38 7.41
CA ILE A 133 6.39 2.63 8.52
C ILE A 133 6.63 3.38 9.84
N ASP A 134 5.54 3.60 10.58
CA ASP A 134 5.63 4.10 11.95
C ASP A 134 6.44 3.12 12.81
N PRO A 135 7.43 3.58 13.60
CA PRO A 135 8.26 2.71 14.44
C PRO A 135 7.45 1.88 15.45
N ASP A 136 6.25 2.30 15.82
CA ASP A 136 5.36 1.56 16.71
C ASP A 136 4.46 0.54 15.97
N ASN A 137 4.49 0.52 14.62
CA ASN A 137 3.68 -0.40 13.81
C ASN A 137 4.37 -1.74 13.58
N ALA A 138 4.45 -2.57 14.62
CA ALA A 138 5.06 -3.89 14.55
C ALA A 138 4.45 -4.81 13.48
N ASN A 139 3.14 -4.66 13.18
CA ASN A 139 2.46 -5.45 12.16
C ASN A 139 2.98 -5.11 10.76
N SER A 140 3.09 -3.82 10.42
CA SER A 140 3.65 -3.39 9.13
C SER A 140 5.12 -3.74 9.00
N GLN A 141 5.92 -3.64 10.07
CA GLN A 141 7.30 -4.10 10.07
C GLN A 141 7.42 -5.61 9.78
N ALA A 142 6.47 -6.42 10.31
CA ALA A 142 6.44 -7.86 10.03
C ALA A 142 6.07 -8.14 8.56
N VAL A 143 5.20 -7.33 7.95
CA VAL A 143 4.91 -7.40 6.50
C VAL A 143 6.15 -7.03 5.71
N ALA A 144 6.80 -5.90 6.01
CA ALA A 144 8.01 -5.42 5.32
C ALA A 144 9.10 -6.51 5.27
N ARG A 145 9.39 -7.16 6.40
CA ARG A 145 10.35 -8.29 6.43
C ARG A 145 9.93 -9.45 5.51
N LYS A 146 8.64 -9.79 5.47
CA LYS A 146 8.12 -10.88 4.63
C LYS A 146 8.22 -10.58 3.13
N ILE A 147 8.09 -9.32 2.76
CA ILE A 147 8.21 -8.88 1.37
C ILE A 147 9.65 -8.54 0.95
N GLY A 148 10.63 -8.78 1.84
CA GLY A 148 12.05 -8.61 1.55
C GLY A 148 12.60 -7.21 1.80
N GLU A 149 11.87 -6.34 2.46
CA GLU A 149 12.38 -5.05 2.90
C GLU A 149 13.09 -5.15 4.26
N ALA A 150 14.07 -4.29 4.45
CA ALA A 150 14.78 -4.07 5.71
C ALA A 150 14.69 -2.58 6.10
N ASN A 151 14.74 -2.29 7.41
CA ASN A 151 14.87 -0.92 7.88
C ASN A 151 16.20 -0.36 7.40
N SER A 152 16.16 0.72 6.62
CA SER A 152 17.37 1.33 6.03
C SER A 152 18.16 2.19 7.02
N GLY A 153 17.60 2.51 8.17
CA GLY A 153 18.14 3.49 9.12
C GLY A 153 17.82 4.95 8.73
N GLU A 154 17.20 5.17 7.58
CA GLU A 154 16.72 6.49 7.14
C GLU A 154 15.32 6.75 7.70
N THR A 155 14.97 8.02 7.86
CA THR A 155 13.63 8.44 8.31
C THR A 155 13.06 9.49 7.38
N PHE A 156 11.74 9.58 7.34
CA PHE A 156 11.00 10.59 6.61
C PHE A 156 10.00 11.30 7.53
N LYS A 157 9.97 12.64 7.46
CA LYS A 157 8.98 13.43 8.20
C LYS A 157 7.75 13.64 7.34
N LEU A 158 6.63 13.07 7.80
CA LEU A 158 5.33 13.25 7.19
C LEU A 158 4.39 13.93 8.20
N TRP A 159 4.03 15.18 7.94
CA TRP A 159 3.28 16.04 8.88
C TRP A 159 4.01 16.14 10.24
N THR A 160 3.40 15.61 11.29
CA THR A 160 3.96 15.54 12.65
C THR A 160 4.65 14.21 12.96
N LEU A 161 4.58 13.24 12.04
CA LEU A 161 5.11 11.90 12.23
C LEU A 161 6.55 11.81 11.72
N THR A 162 7.37 11.01 12.38
CA THR A 162 8.67 10.55 11.86
C THR A 162 8.55 9.07 11.57
N LEU A 163 8.61 8.71 10.30
CA LEU A 163 8.44 7.35 9.81
C LEU A 163 9.81 6.75 9.45
N ASP A 164 10.00 5.48 9.75
CA ASP A 164 11.15 4.72 9.28
C ASP A 164 10.98 4.38 7.80
N ILE A 165 12.08 4.49 7.05
CA ILE A 165 12.13 4.01 5.67
C ILE A 165 12.59 2.55 5.68
N TRP A 166 11.68 1.66 5.32
CA TRP A 166 12.00 0.27 4.98
C TRP A 166 12.22 0.20 3.48
N ALA A 167 13.20 -0.59 3.02
CA ALA A 167 13.55 -0.62 1.61
C ALA A 167 14.03 -2.00 1.15
N ALA A 168 13.87 -2.24 -0.15
CA ALA A 168 14.47 -3.36 -0.85
C ALA A 168 15.07 -2.88 -2.17
N ASP A 169 16.34 -3.24 -2.42
CA ASP A 169 17.01 -3.00 -3.68
C ASP A 169 16.43 -3.92 -4.76
N ARG A 170 16.21 -3.36 -5.94
CA ARG A 170 15.60 -4.06 -7.09
C ARG A 170 16.28 -5.39 -7.39
N ARG A 171 17.62 -5.37 -7.53
CA ARG A 171 18.37 -6.57 -7.93
C ARG A 171 18.20 -7.71 -6.93
N ASP A 172 18.34 -7.40 -5.65
CA ASP A 172 18.27 -8.39 -4.57
C ASP A 172 16.83 -8.88 -4.40
N TRP A 173 15.87 -7.98 -4.52
CA TRP A 173 14.46 -8.33 -4.46
C TRP A 173 14.04 -9.25 -5.61
N LEU A 174 14.43 -8.92 -6.85
CA LEU A 174 14.11 -9.75 -8.02
C LEU A 174 14.79 -11.12 -7.96
N SER A 175 15.97 -11.25 -7.34
CA SER A 175 16.61 -12.55 -7.16
C SER A 175 15.82 -13.48 -6.25
N ARG A 176 15.01 -12.93 -5.33
CA ARG A 176 14.23 -13.68 -4.35
C ARG A 176 12.76 -13.89 -4.76
N PHE A 177 12.16 -12.92 -5.43
CA PHE A 177 10.72 -12.87 -5.70
C PHE A 177 10.37 -12.67 -7.19
N GLY A 178 11.34 -12.50 -8.07
CA GLY A 178 11.18 -12.25 -9.50
C GLY A 178 10.74 -13.46 -10.32
#